data_a9c739b95d5c181de8a27c08c599854c
#
_entry.id   a9c739b95d5c181de8a27c08c599854c
#
_cell.length_a   1.000
_cell.length_b   1.000
_cell.length_c   1.000
_cell.angle_alpha   90.00
_cell.angle_beta   90.00
_cell.angle_gamma   90.00
#
_symmetry.space_group_name_H-M   'P 1'
#
loop_
_entity.id
_entity.type
_entity.pdbx_description
1 polymer ?
#
loop_
_entity_poly.entity_id
_entity_poly.type
_entity_poly.pdbx_seq_one_letter_code
_entity_poly.pdbx_strand_id
1 'polypeptide(L)'
;MKYKSEDRIKILEYKFIFEEDLQVGQSAEHDVLKLLQTQYPSAFIIDGYCKEMDIFVPEILKGYEVKQDFKSKYTGNLVVEISMYGKPSALMTSKAEAWVFVTPYKYAFIERERIKDCIIENNLQFKEFVGKGDTEPKKAYLIKEDLLFTYAYKEVFK
;
A
#
# COMPACT_ATOMS: atom_id res chain seq x y z
N MET A 1 17.19 -7.87 2.96
CA MET A 1 16.98 -9.32 2.82
C MET A 1 17.67 -9.84 1.57
N LYS A 2 18.43 -10.91 1.71
CA LYS A 2 19.09 -11.53 0.55
C LYS A 2 18.19 -12.59 -0.04
N TYR A 3 17.95 -12.54 -1.35
CA TYR A 3 17.26 -13.60 -2.05
C TYR A 3 18.02 -14.91 -2.02
N LYS A 4 17.29 -16.01 -1.90
CA LYS A 4 17.87 -17.33 -2.19
C LYS A 4 18.19 -17.43 -3.69
N SER A 5 19.13 -18.29 -4.07
CA SER A 5 19.53 -18.45 -5.47
C SER A 5 18.36 -18.81 -6.40
N GLU A 6 17.41 -19.61 -5.91
CA GLU A 6 16.22 -20.00 -6.64
C GLU A 6 15.27 -18.84 -6.88
N ASP A 7 15.17 -17.92 -5.91
CA ASP A 7 14.36 -16.70 -6.04
C ASP A 7 14.97 -15.76 -7.09
N ARG A 8 16.28 -15.76 -7.24
CA ARG A 8 16.98 -14.96 -8.27
C ARG A 8 16.64 -15.44 -9.68
N ILE A 9 16.53 -16.75 -9.90
CA ILE A 9 16.19 -17.32 -11.21
C ILE A 9 14.76 -16.93 -11.59
N LYS A 10 13.81 -17.05 -10.68
CA LYS A 10 12.42 -16.64 -10.91
C LYS A 10 12.30 -15.14 -11.22
N ILE A 11 13.07 -14.31 -10.54
CA ILE A 11 13.12 -12.87 -10.78
C ILE A 11 13.64 -12.58 -12.20
N LEU A 12 14.65 -13.31 -12.67
CA LEU A 12 15.21 -13.13 -14.01
C LEU A 12 14.21 -13.51 -15.11
N GLU A 13 13.38 -14.54 -14.91
CA GLU A 13 12.33 -14.96 -15.84
C GLU A 13 11.21 -13.92 -15.99
N TYR A 14 10.91 -13.15 -14.94
CA TYR A 14 9.86 -12.13 -14.92
C TYR A 14 10.43 -10.70 -14.85
N LYS A 15 11.69 -10.53 -15.17
CA LYS A 15 12.46 -9.31 -14.95
C LYS A 15 11.79 -8.03 -15.41
N PHE A 16 11.19 -8.01 -16.60
CA PHE A 16 10.62 -6.79 -17.18
C PHE A 16 9.36 -6.32 -16.46
N ILE A 17 8.46 -7.21 -16.08
CA ILE A 17 7.20 -6.87 -15.41
C ILE A 17 7.48 -6.47 -13.95
N PHE A 18 8.35 -7.22 -13.28
CA PHE A 18 8.67 -7.03 -11.88
C PHE A 18 9.46 -5.74 -11.63
N GLU A 19 10.44 -5.42 -12.48
CA GLU A 19 11.25 -4.19 -12.34
C GLU A 19 10.41 -2.93 -12.54
N GLU A 20 9.48 -2.93 -13.48
CA GLU A 20 8.59 -1.80 -13.71
C GLU A 20 7.69 -1.54 -12.49
N ASP A 21 7.03 -2.56 -11.96
CA ASP A 21 6.18 -2.45 -10.78
C ASP A 21 6.98 -2.04 -9.54
N LEU A 22 8.19 -2.56 -9.39
CA LEU A 22 9.08 -2.22 -8.27
C LEU A 22 9.53 -0.76 -8.33
N GLN A 23 9.91 -0.25 -9.50
CA GLN A 23 10.32 1.14 -9.70
C GLN A 23 9.17 2.11 -9.40
N VAL A 24 7.96 1.79 -9.84
CA VAL A 24 6.78 2.60 -9.59
C VAL A 24 6.48 2.66 -8.08
N GLY A 25 6.52 1.52 -7.39
CA GLY A 25 6.32 1.47 -5.94
C GLY A 25 7.39 2.24 -5.17
N GLN A 26 8.66 2.11 -5.54
CA GLN A 26 9.76 2.84 -4.92
C GLN A 26 9.66 4.35 -5.15
N SER A 27 9.23 4.78 -6.33
CA SER A 27 9.02 6.20 -6.62
C SER A 27 7.94 6.80 -5.72
N ALA A 28 6.83 6.10 -5.51
CA ALA A 28 5.77 6.54 -4.62
C ALA A 28 6.25 6.64 -3.16
N GLU A 29 7.00 5.66 -2.69
CA GLU A 29 7.60 5.70 -1.34
C GLU A 29 8.52 6.91 -1.16
N HIS A 30 9.36 7.21 -2.15
CA HIS A 30 10.26 8.37 -2.11
C HIS A 30 9.51 9.69 -2.13
N ASP A 31 8.44 9.79 -2.91
CA ASP A 31 7.61 11.00 -2.96
C ASP A 31 6.93 11.26 -1.61
N VAL A 32 6.37 10.21 -1.00
CA VAL A 32 5.77 10.31 0.34
C VAL A 32 6.82 10.64 1.39
N LEU A 33 8.01 10.03 1.30
CA LEU A 33 9.11 10.33 2.20
C LEU A 33 9.47 11.82 2.16
N LYS A 34 9.65 12.39 0.98
CA LYS A 34 9.96 13.82 0.83
C LYS A 34 8.88 14.69 1.46
N LEU A 35 7.63 14.32 1.26
CA LEU A 35 6.50 15.03 1.82
C LEU A 35 6.52 15.00 3.36
N LEU A 36 6.78 13.83 3.94
CA LEU A 36 6.90 13.67 5.40
C LEU A 36 8.11 14.41 5.97
N GLN A 37 9.23 14.43 5.24
CA GLN A 37 10.45 15.10 5.68
C GLN A 37 10.32 16.62 5.76
N THR A 38 9.34 17.21 5.10
CA THR A 38 9.06 18.65 5.26
C THR A 38 8.66 19.01 6.69
N GLN A 39 8.04 18.08 7.40
CA GLN A 39 7.61 18.24 8.80
C GLN A 39 8.47 17.43 9.76
N TYR A 40 8.94 16.27 9.34
CA TYR A 40 9.70 15.31 10.16
C TYR A 40 11.01 14.97 9.47
N PRO A 41 12.06 15.77 9.65
CA PRO A 41 13.33 15.58 8.91
C PRO A 41 13.98 14.21 9.11
N SER A 42 13.71 13.52 10.22
CA SER A 42 14.31 12.21 10.51
C SER A 42 13.55 11.03 9.90
N ALA A 43 12.45 11.27 9.17
CA ALA A 43 11.71 10.20 8.49
C ALA A 43 12.63 9.45 7.52
N PHE A 44 12.48 8.14 7.46
CA PHE A 44 13.29 7.30 6.58
C PHE A 44 12.51 6.10 6.04
N ILE A 45 12.96 5.60 4.88
CA ILE A 45 12.41 4.39 4.27
C ILE A 45 13.00 3.16 4.94
N ILE A 46 12.15 2.18 5.24
CA ILE A 46 12.55 0.88 5.73
C ILE A 46 12.79 -0.03 4.53
N ASP A 47 14.03 -0.50 4.38
CA ASP A 47 14.40 -1.41 3.31
C ASP A 47 14.04 -2.85 3.64
N GLY A 48 13.74 -3.64 2.61
CA GLY A 48 13.53 -5.07 2.72
C GLY A 48 12.21 -5.54 2.12
N TYR A 49 12.08 -6.85 2.04
CA TYR A 49 10.95 -7.51 1.38
C TYR A 49 9.77 -7.76 2.30
N CYS A 50 10.03 -8.28 3.48
CA CYS A 50 9.01 -8.62 4.47
C CYS A 50 8.95 -7.54 5.54
N LYS A 51 8.88 -6.30 5.11
CA LYS A 51 8.82 -5.16 6.02
C LYS A 51 7.40 -4.95 6.53
N GLU A 52 7.29 -4.55 7.77
CA GLU A 52 6.00 -4.31 8.42
C GLU A 52 5.40 -2.94 8.09
N MET A 53 6.23 -2.04 7.55
CA MET A 53 5.88 -0.70 7.13
C MET A 53 6.90 -0.20 6.10
N ASP A 54 6.55 0.82 5.34
CA ASP A 54 7.42 1.38 4.30
C ASP A 54 8.28 2.52 4.82
N ILE A 55 7.74 3.38 5.65
CA ILE A 55 8.40 4.57 6.19
C ILE A 55 8.19 4.62 7.70
N PHE A 56 9.24 5.01 8.43
CA PHE A 56 9.15 5.28 9.85
C PHE A 56 9.51 6.74 10.14
N VAL A 57 8.75 7.36 11.04
CA VAL A 57 8.94 8.75 11.48
C VAL A 57 9.28 8.76 12.96
N PRO A 58 10.59 8.87 13.32
CA PRO A 58 11.02 8.81 14.73
C PRO A 58 10.43 9.90 15.60
N GLU A 59 10.24 11.10 15.07
CA GLU A 59 9.75 12.25 15.84
C GLU A 59 8.39 12.00 16.49
N ILE A 60 7.55 11.17 15.86
CA ILE A 60 6.20 10.85 16.36
C ILE A 60 6.00 9.35 16.57
N LEU A 61 7.06 8.55 16.44
CA LEU A 61 7.04 7.09 16.59
C LEU A 61 5.92 6.45 15.73
N LYS A 62 5.84 6.84 14.47
CA LYS A 62 4.76 6.44 13.59
C LYS A 62 5.30 5.79 12.32
N GLY A 63 4.71 4.65 11.95
CA GLY A 63 4.98 3.95 10.70
C GLY A 63 3.91 4.23 9.65
N TYR A 64 4.33 4.25 8.39
CA TYR A 64 3.48 4.52 7.24
C TYR A 64 3.62 3.41 6.20
N GLU A 65 2.49 2.95 5.69
CA GLU A 65 2.40 2.07 4.54
C GLU A 65 2.03 2.89 3.32
N VAL A 66 2.75 2.74 2.22
CA VAL A 66 2.49 3.49 0.98
C VAL A 66 1.84 2.58 -0.04
N LYS A 67 0.66 2.98 -0.51
CA LYS A 67 -0.10 2.26 -1.53
C LYS A 67 -0.32 3.15 -2.74
N GLN A 68 0.32 2.80 -3.85
CA GLN A 68 0.08 3.48 -5.10
C GLN A 68 -1.05 2.80 -5.85
N ASP A 69 -2.04 3.58 -6.26
CA ASP A 69 -3.14 3.08 -7.07
C ASP A 69 -3.50 4.11 -8.14
N PHE A 70 -3.05 3.83 -9.37
CA PHE A 70 -3.39 4.66 -10.53
C PHE A 70 -4.60 4.11 -11.30
N LYS A 71 -5.03 2.89 -11.01
CA LYS A 71 -6.21 2.30 -11.63
C LYS A 71 -7.50 2.92 -11.10
N SER A 72 -7.50 3.48 -9.91
CA SER A 72 -8.64 4.19 -9.34
C SER A 72 -9.13 5.31 -10.25
N LYS A 73 -8.24 5.91 -11.02
CA LYS A 73 -8.58 6.90 -12.05
C LYS A 73 -9.65 6.40 -13.04
N TYR A 74 -9.60 5.12 -13.38
CA TYR A 74 -10.50 4.50 -14.35
C TYR A 74 -11.68 3.79 -13.70
N THR A 75 -11.45 3.17 -12.56
CA THR A 75 -12.44 2.34 -11.87
C THR A 75 -13.18 3.09 -10.76
N GLY A 76 -12.59 4.16 -10.23
CA GLY A 76 -13.07 4.86 -9.05
C GLY A 76 -12.89 4.08 -7.74
N ASN A 77 -12.23 2.91 -7.80
CA ASN A 77 -12.05 2.03 -6.64
C ASN A 77 -10.59 1.89 -6.27
N LEU A 78 -10.35 1.81 -4.97
CA LEU A 78 -9.07 1.44 -4.37
C LEU A 78 -9.13 -0.02 -3.91
N VAL A 79 -8.01 -0.73 -4.03
CA VAL A 79 -7.90 -2.12 -3.62
C VAL A 79 -7.25 -2.19 -2.25
N VAL A 80 -7.95 -2.76 -1.28
CA VAL A 80 -7.43 -3.00 0.07
C VAL A 80 -7.38 -4.50 0.32
N GLU A 81 -6.20 -5.08 0.14
CA GLU A 81 -5.98 -6.52 0.30
C GLU A 81 -6.07 -6.92 1.77
N ILE A 82 -6.67 -8.08 2.04
CA ILE A 82 -6.77 -8.66 3.38
C ILE A 82 -6.18 -10.06 3.49
N SER A 83 -6.08 -10.79 2.37
CA SER A 83 -5.43 -12.10 2.36
C SER A 83 -4.85 -12.44 1.00
N MET A 84 -3.82 -13.27 1.03
CA MET A 84 -3.18 -13.86 -0.15
C MET A 84 -2.79 -15.28 0.18
N TYR A 85 -3.09 -16.23 -0.72
CA TYR A 85 -2.79 -17.67 -0.51
C TYR A 85 -3.38 -18.22 0.78
N GLY A 86 -4.59 -17.78 1.14
CA GLY A 86 -5.28 -18.22 2.35
C GLY A 86 -4.71 -17.70 3.67
N LYS A 87 -3.72 -16.78 3.61
CA LYS A 87 -3.08 -16.18 4.79
C LYS A 87 -3.42 -14.71 4.90
N PRO A 88 -3.61 -14.18 6.13
CA PRO A 88 -3.79 -12.73 6.31
C PRO A 88 -2.64 -11.94 5.67
N SER A 89 -2.96 -10.84 5.01
CA SER A 89 -1.97 -9.96 4.37
C SER A 89 -2.41 -8.49 4.43
N ALA A 90 -1.54 -7.61 4.00
CA ALA A 90 -1.77 -6.16 3.89
C ALA A 90 -2.49 -5.57 5.09
N LEU A 91 -3.76 -5.18 4.99
CA LEU A 91 -4.49 -4.53 6.08
C LEU A 91 -4.50 -5.34 7.38
N MET A 92 -4.53 -6.67 7.28
CA MET A 92 -4.61 -7.56 8.44
C MET A 92 -3.26 -7.80 9.12
N THR A 93 -2.15 -7.54 8.45
CA THR A 93 -0.79 -7.79 8.96
C THR A 93 0.06 -6.53 9.09
N SER A 94 -0.33 -5.43 8.45
CA SER A 94 0.42 -4.18 8.53
C SER A 94 0.53 -3.68 9.96
N LYS A 95 1.73 -3.24 10.33
CA LYS A 95 2.00 -2.59 11.62
C LYS A 95 2.15 -1.08 11.48
N ALA A 96 2.01 -0.57 10.27
CA ALA A 96 1.96 0.86 10.04
C ALA A 96 0.68 1.45 10.65
N GLU A 97 0.81 2.51 11.43
CA GLU A 97 -0.33 3.20 12.04
C GLU A 97 -1.16 3.94 11.00
N ALA A 98 -0.53 4.41 9.93
CA ALA A 98 -1.21 5.11 8.84
C ALA A 98 -0.83 4.54 7.48
N TRP A 99 -1.78 4.62 6.57
CA TRP A 99 -1.59 4.29 5.17
C TRP A 99 -1.68 5.54 4.33
N VAL A 100 -0.82 5.65 3.32
CA VAL A 100 -0.82 6.75 2.36
C VAL A 100 -1.19 6.21 1.00
N PHE A 101 -2.37 6.57 0.52
CA PHE A 101 -2.80 6.22 -0.83
C PHE A 101 -2.32 7.29 -1.80
N VAL A 102 -1.53 6.86 -2.79
CA VAL A 102 -0.97 7.75 -3.81
C VAL A 102 -1.74 7.55 -5.09
N THR A 103 -2.50 8.56 -5.48
CA THR A 103 -3.25 8.58 -6.73
C THR A 103 -2.59 9.57 -7.71
N PRO A 104 -3.04 9.64 -8.97
CA PRO A 104 -2.51 10.65 -9.90
C PRO A 104 -2.69 12.10 -9.45
N TYR A 105 -3.63 12.35 -8.54
CA TYR A 105 -4.04 13.71 -8.17
C TYR A 105 -3.65 14.11 -6.76
N LYS A 106 -3.46 13.15 -5.85
CA LYS A 106 -3.24 13.47 -4.44
C LYS A 106 -2.61 12.34 -3.64
N TYR A 107 -2.18 12.71 -2.44
CA TYR A 107 -1.78 11.80 -1.37
C TYR A 107 -2.86 11.86 -0.28
N ALA A 108 -3.44 10.72 0.07
CA ALA A 108 -4.43 10.63 1.14
C ALA A 108 -3.87 9.83 2.31
N PHE A 109 -3.81 10.45 3.49
CA PHE A 109 -3.31 9.86 4.73
C PHE A 109 -4.48 9.36 5.56
N ILE A 110 -4.53 8.05 5.79
CA ILE A 110 -5.63 7.41 6.52
C ILE A 110 -5.04 6.55 7.62
N GLU A 111 -5.50 6.72 8.86
CA GLU A 111 -5.15 5.80 9.94
C GLU A 111 -5.62 4.38 9.59
N ARG A 112 -4.77 3.39 9.80
CA ARG A 112 -5.10 1.99 9.48
C ARG A 112 -6.43 1.56 10.10
N GLU A 113 -6.66 1.92 11.36
CA GLU A 113 -7.92 1.58 12.04
C GLU A 113 -9.13 2.27 11.41
N ARG A 114 -8.95 3.45 10.82
CA ARG A 114 -10.04 4.14 10.11
C ARG A 114 -10.39 3.46 8.79
N ILE A 115 -9.45 2.79 8.15
CA ILE A 115 -9.77 1.95 6.98
C ILE A 115 -10.72 0.82 7.40
N LYS A 116 -10.45 0.17 8.52
CA LYS A 116 -11.31 -0.87 9.09
C LYS A 116 -12.69 -0.31 9.45
N ASP A 117 -12.75 0.88 10.04
CA ASP A 117 -14.00 1.54 10.35
C ASP A 117 -14.82 1.80 9.09
N CYS A 118 -14.19 2.26 8.02
CA CYS A 118 -14.85 2.47 6.73
C CYS A 118 -15.53 1.18 6.24
N ILE A 119 -14.82 0.07 6.32
CA ILE A 119 -15.34 -1.24 5.90
C ILE A 119 -16.54 -1.64 6.74
N ILE A 120 -16.44 -1.51 8.06
CA ILE A 120 -17.48 -1.93 9.00
C ILE A 120 -18.70 -1.01 8.93
N GLU A 121 -18.50 0.30 9.00
CA GLU A 121 -19.58 1.28 9.02
C GLU A 121 -20.41 1.29 7.74
N ASN A 122 -19.78 0.98 6.61
CA ASN A 122 -20.46 0.94 5.30
C ASN A 122 -20.85 -0.47 4.88
N ASN A 123 -20.67 -1.45 5.76
CA ASN A 123 -21.04 -2.84 5.53
C ASN A 123 -20.49 -3.40 4.21
N LEU A 124 -19.21 -3.09 3.92
CA LEU A 124 -18.57 -3.50 2.68
C LEU A 124 -18.26 -5.00 2.68
N GLN A 125 -18.29 -5.59 1.50
CA GLN A 125 -18.01 -7.02 1.31
C GLN A 125 -16.69 -7.18 0.55
N PHE A 126 -15.88 -8.14 0.97
CA PHE A 126 -14.67 -8.47 0.24
C PHE A 126 -14.99 -9.31 -1.00
N LYS A 127 -14.08 -9.27 -1.96
CA LYS A 127 -14.12 -10.10 -3.16
C LYS A 127 -12.88 -10.97 -3.26
N GLU A 128 -13.04 -12.14 -3.87
CA GLU A 128 -11.95 -13.00 -4.25
C GLU A 128 -11.62 -12.77 -5.72
N PHE A 129 -10.35 -12.68 -6.05
CA PHE A 129 -9.91 -12.58 -7.43
C PHE A 129 -8.51 -13.15 -7.61
N VAL A 130 -8.23 -13.59 -8.83
CA VAL A 130 -6.89 -14.03 -9.24
C VAL A 130 -6.31 -12.94 -10.12
N GLY A 131 -5.29 -12.25 -9.63
CA GLY A 131 -4.59 -11.23 -10.38
C GLY A 131 -3.73 -11.84 -11.48
N LYS A 132 -3.31 -11.02 -12.44
CA LYS A 132 -2.42 -11.43 -13.51
C LYS A 132 -1.10 -11.97 -12.93
N GLY A 133 -0.78 -13.21 -13.24
CA GLY A 133 0.42 -13.89 -12.72
C GLY A 133 0.24 -14.59 -11.39
N ASP A 134 -0.92 -14.47 -10.74
CA ASP A 134 -1.21 -15.18 -9.50
C ASP A 134 -1.67 -16.60 -9.78
N THR A 135 -1.24 -17.55 -8.95
CA THR A 135 -1.67 -18.95 -9.01
C THR A 135 -2.83 -19.24 -8.08
N GLU A 136 -3.07 -18.38 -7.09
CA GLU A 136 -4.13 -18.54 -6.10
C GLU A 136 -4.89 -17.23 -5.88
N PRO A 137 -6.14 -17.30 -5.38
CA PRO A 137 -6.95 -16.11 -5.18
C PRO A 137 -6.46 -15.23 -4.04
N LYS A 138 -6.64 -13.94 -4.22
CA LYS A 138 -6.52 -12.93 -3.18
C LYS A 138 -7.90 -12.52 -2.70
N LYS A 139 -7.99 -12.07 -1.45
CA LYS A 139 -9.19 -11.42 -0.93
C LYS A 139 -8.88 -9.95 -0.69
N ALA A 140 -9.75 -9.09 -1.19
CA ALA A 140 -9.60 -7.66 -1.01
C ALA A 140 -10.94 -6.95 -1.01
N TYR A 141 -10.98 -5.77 -0.38
CA TYR A 141 -12.07 -4.84 -0.52
C TYR A 141 -11.79 -3.91 -1.69
N LEU A 142 -12.79 -3.72 -2.54
CA LEU A 142 -12.79 -2.66 -3.54
C LEU A 142 -13.60 -1.50 -2.96
N ILE A 143 -12.92 -0.44 -2.56
CA ILE A 143 -13.54 0.68 -1.88
C ILE A 143 -13.53 1.89 -2.80
N LYS A 144 -14.68 2.51 -2.98
CA LYS A 144 -14.75 3.76 -3.75
C LYS A 144 -13.83 4.80 -3.14
N GLU A 145 -13.02 5.43 -3.98
CA GLU A 145 -12.06 6.45 -3.57
C GLU A 145 -12.73 7.54 -2.74
N ASP A 146 -13.85 8.08 -3.23
CA ASP A 146 -14.59 9.14 -2.54
C ASP A 146 -15.03 8.72 -1.14
N LEU A 147 -15.48 7.48 -0.98
CA LEU A 147 -15.89 6.94 0.32
C LEU A 147 -14.69 6.79 1.25
N LEU A 148 -13.63 6.11 0.80
CA LEU A 148 -12.47 5.85 1.64
C LEU A 148 -11.82 7.15 2.10
N PHE A 149 -11.71 8.14 1.22
CA PHE A 149 -11.03 9.39 1.54
C PHE A 149 -11.83 10.30 2.48
N THR A 150 -13.13 10.03 2.72
CA THR A 150 -13.84 10.70 3.81
C THR A 150 -13.28 10.32 5.19
N TYR A 151 -12.56 9.21 5.29
CA TYR A 151 -11.90 8.75 6.52
C TYR A 151 -10.46 9.26 6.65
N ALA A 152 -9.94 9.96 5.64
CA ALA A 152 -8.59 10.51 5.68
C ALA A 152 -8.49 11.67 6.69
N TYR A 153 -7.36 11.71 7.41
CA TYR A 153 -7.09 12.85 8.29
C TYR A 153 -6.32 13.97 7.57
N LYS A 154 -5.77 13.67 6.41
CA LYS A 154 -5.02 14.64 5.61
C LYS A 154 -5.05 14.24 4.14
N GLU A 155 -5.26 15.20 3.27
CA GLU A 155 -5.11 15.06 1.84
C GLU A 155 -4.18 16.15 1.33
N VAL A 156 -3.21 15.75 0.50
CA VAL A 156 -2.27 16.68 -0.13
C VAL A 156 -2.41 16.54 -1.65
N PHE A 157 -2.81 17.59 -2.32
CA PHE A 157 -2.96 17.59 -3.77
C PHE A 157 -1.62 17.78 -4.45
N LYS A 158 -1.45 17.08 -5.56
CA LYS A 158 -0.27 17.20 -6.42
C LYS A 158 -0.31 18.44 -7.28
#